data_ab9b487ff7f3d1c81e7a493115e2ff23
#
_entry.id   ab9b487ff7f3d1c81e7a493115e2ff23
#
_cell.length_a   1.000
_cell.length_b   1.000
_cell.length_c   1.000
_cell.angle_alpha   90.00
_cell.angle_beta   90.00
_cell.angle_gamma   90.00
#
_symmetry.space_group_name_H-M   'P 1'
#
loop_
_entity.id
_entity.type
_entity.pdbx_description
1 polymer ?
#
loop_
_entity_poly.entity_id
_entity_poly.type
_entity_poly.pdbx_seq_one_letter_code
_entity_poly.pdbx_strand_id
1 'polypeptide(L)'
;SAASDVYKRQAYGNVSAQSVGAIQRALLRLEEQGGDVFFGEPALDIRDWLAVADDGRGYINLLHCVELFQTPLLYSTFLLWMLSELYDLLPEAGDPEKPKIVFFFDEAHLIFKDAPKSLLDKVEQIVRLIRSKGVGIYFITQQPSDIPDTVLSQLGNKLQHALRAYTPKDQKGLKAAAQAFRANPGFEAAKVLPELGTGEVLVSLLDADGVPTMVERAYVMPPRSYLGVADDTLRNQLIASSPLYSKYAEAVDRESAYEILSVKAQQDAEAAARAQEEAALQKELRSRSAASKKEPPTVAEKLISKTMTRMENKAVDTIVRGIFNQMKKWF
;
A
#
# COMPACT_ATOMS: atom_id res chain seq x y z
N SER A 1 23.04 20.12 13.80
CA SER A 1 23.44 20.56 15.15
C SER A 1 22.76 19.67 16.18
N ALA A 2 23.39 19.50 17.35
CA ALA A 2 22.92 18.61 18.44
C ALA A 2 21.45 18.85 18.83
N ALA A 3 20.96 20.07 18.77
CA ALA A 3 19.55 20.43 19.05
C ALA A 3 18.56 19.87 18.00
N SER A 4 18.92 19.88 16.72
CA SER A 4 18.13 19.29 15.63
C SER A 4 18.05 17.76 15.76
N ASP A 5 19.15 17.13 16.23
CA ASP A 5 19.17 15.68 16.43
C ASP A 5 18.35 15.22 17.65
N VAL A 6 18.30 16.05 18.69
CA VAL A 6 17.45 15.80 19.88
C VAL A 6 15.97 15.93 19.52
N TYR A 7 15.59 16.94 18.73
CA TYR A 7 14.20 17.14 18.28
C TYR A 7 13.73 16.01 17.36
N LYS A 8 14.58 15.58 16.42
CA LYS A 8 14.28 14.42 15.55
C LYS A 8 14.10 13.12 16.34
N ARG A 9 14.90 12.90 17.39
CA ARG A 9 14.76 11.74 18.27
C ARG A 9 13.47 11.76 19.09
N GLN A 10 13.00 12.93 19.52
CA GLN A 10 11.74 13.06 20.25
C GLN A 10 10.51 12.89 19.35
N ALA A 11 10.57 13.34 18.11
CA ALA A 11 9.43 13.28 17.18
C ALA A 11 9.28 11.90 16.47
N TYR A 12 10.40 11.23 16.18
CA TYR A 12 10.40 9.98 15.38
C TYR A 12 10.94 8.76 16.12
N GLY A 13 11.23 8.87 17.42
CA GLY A 13 11.84 7.78 18.19
C GLY A 13 13.32 7.57 17.83
N ASN A 14 13.89 6.50 18.37
CA ASN A 14 15.34 6.22 18.23
C ASN A 14 15.64 5.47 16.91
N VAL A 15 15.26 6.04 15.75
CA VAL A 15 15.57 5.46 14.44
C VAL A 15 17.04 5.72 14.10
N SER A 16 17.81 4.67 13.85
CA SER A 16 19.21 4.80 13.48
C SER A 16 19.39 5.44 12.09
N ALA A 17 20.46 6.21 11.88
CA ALA A 17 20.80 6.77 10.57
C ALA A 17 20.92 5.68 9.48
N GLN A 18 21.35 4.48 9.86
CA GLN A 18 21.44 3.31 8.99
C GLN A 18 20.04 2.84 8.54
N SER A 19 19.06 2.82 9.44
CA SER A 19 17.68 2.46 9.13
C SER A 19 17.02 3.50 8.20
N VAL A 20 17.24 4.81 8.47
CA VAL A 20 16.77 5.88 7.60
C VAL A 20 17.35 5.75 6.20
N GLY A 21 18.65 5.51 6.08
CA GLY A 21 19.31 5.31 4.79
C GLY A 21 18.81 4.04 4.05
N ALA A 22 18.43 3.00 4.76
CA ALA A 22 17.83 1.80 4.15
C ALA A 22 16.43 2.10 3.59
N ILE A 23 15.60 2.83 4.33
CA ILE A 23 14.26 3.25 3.89
C ILE A 23 14.37 4.17 2.66
N GLN A 24 15.25 5.17 2.70
CA GLN A 24 15.45 6.08 1.57
C GLN A 24 15.85 5.33 0.30
N ARG A 25 16.80 4.38 0.39
CA ARG A 25 17.17 3.56 -0.78
C ARG A 25 16.04 2.70 -1.30
N ALA A 26 15.17 2.21 -0.43
CA ALA A 26 13.99 1.43 -0.85
C ALA A 26 12.97 2.31 -1.58
N LEU A 27 12.74 3.54 -1.10
CA LEU A 27 11.85 4.51 -1.74
C LEU A 27 12.39 4.95 -3.11
N LEU A 28 13.67 5.28 -3.21
CA LEU A 28 14.32 5.64 -4.49
C LEU A 28 14.15 4.56 -5.55
N ARG A 29 14.24 3.27 -5.16
CA ARG A 29 14.00 2.16 -6.10
C ARG A 29 12.55 2.10 -6.58
N LEU A 30 11.58 2.49 -5.76
CA LEU A 30 10.19 2.58 -6.18
C LEU A 30 9.96 3.77 -7.12
N GLU A 31 10.58 4.92 -6.84
CA GLU A 31 10.56 6.10 -7.71
C GLU A 31 11.16 5.80 -9.08
N GLU A 32 12.33 5.13 -9.14
CA GLU A 32 12.97 4.69 -10.39
C GLU A 32 12.07 3.75 -11.23
N GLN A 33 11.10 3.07 -10.61
CA GLN A 33 10.12 2.22 -11.28
C GLN A 33 8.81 2.93 -11.61
N GLY A 34 8.73 4.26 -11.47
CA GLY A 34 7.53 5.05 -11.73
C GLY A 34 6.62 5.19 -10.51
N GLY A 35 7.16 4.98 -9.32
CA GLY A 35 6.40 5.11 -8.07
C GLY A 35 5.87 6.50 -7.81
N ASP A 36 6.52 7.54 -8.32
CA ASP A 36 6.09 8.93 -8.27
C ASP A 36 4.73 9.13 -8.96
N VAL A 37 4.52 8.50 -10.12
CA VAL A 37 3.23 8.51 -10.83
C VAL A 37 2.23 7.55 -10.17
N PHE A 38 2.71 6.36 -9.77
CA PHE A 38 1.84 5.30 -9.26
C PHE A 38 1.22 5.64 -7.90
N PHE A 39 1.96 6.30 -7.01
CA PHE A 39 1.48 6.77 -5.69
C PHE A 39 0.91 8.19 -5.73
N GLY A 40 0.60 8.71 -6.92
CA GLY A 40 -0.04 10.01 -7.10
C GLY A 40 -1.47 10.05 -6.57
N GLU A 41 -2.05 11.23 -6.59
CA GLU A 41 -3.46 11.44 -6.25
C GLU A 41 -4.31 11.72 -7.51
N PRO A 42 -5.59 11.31 -7.53
CA PRO A 42 -6.33 10.67 -6.44
C PRO A 42 -5.95 9.18 -6.27
N ALA A 43 -5.79 8.76 -5.00
CA ALA A 43 -5.50 7.37 -4.69
C ALA A 43 -6.67 6.46 -5.06
N LEU A 44 -6.36 5.25 -5.54
CA LEU A 44 -7.37 4.24 -5.86
C LEU A 44 -8.16 3.86 -4.60
N ASP A 45 -9.48 3.94 -4.69
CA ASP A 45 -10.39 3.53 -3.63
C ASP A 45 -11.00 2.16 -3.99
N ILE A 46 -10.69 1.14 -3.21
CA ILE A 46 -11.21 -0.23 -3.42
C ILE A 46 -12.73 -0.29 -3.33
N ARG A 47 -13.38 0.64 -2.63
CA ARG A 47 -14.85 0.72 -2.55
C ARG A 47 -15.51 0.97 -3.89
N ASP A 48 -14.83 1.63 -4.82
CA ASP A 48 -15.35 1.85 -6.17
C ASP A 48 -15.58 0.54 -6.93
N TRP A 49 -14.81 -0.50 -6.62
CA TRP A 49 -14.96 -1.81 -7.24
C TRP A 49 -16.17 -2.60 -6.70
N LEU A 50 -16.72 -2.18 -5.57
CA LEU A 50 -17.91 -2.78 -4.97
C LEU A 50 -19.21 -2.13 -5.49
N ALA A 51 -19.11 -1.16 -6.40
CA ALA A 51 -20.27 -0.48 -6.95
C ALA A 51 -21.17 -1.45 -7.73
N VAL A 52 -22.46 -1.19 -7.65
CA VAL A 52 -23.52 -1.95 -8.31
C VAL A 52 -24.23 -1.03 -9.27
N ALA A 53 -24.53 -1.52 -10.47
CA ALA A 53 -25.28 -0.79 -11.47
C ALA A 53 -26.78 -0.70 -11.10
N ASP A 54 -27.52 0.18 -11.76
CA ASP A 54 -28.95 0.42 -11.51
C ASP A 54 -29.82 -0.84 -11.70
N ASP A 55 -29.34 -1.79 -12.49
CA ASP A 55 -30.00 -3.07 -12.74
C ASP A 55 -29.69 -4.15 -11.65
N GLY A 56 -28.95 -3.78 -10.62
CA GLY A 56 -28.56 -4.64 -9.50
C GLY A 56 -27.37 -5.55 -9.78
N ARG A 57 -26.72 -5.47 -10.95
CA ARG A 57 -25.51 -6.22 -11.28
C ARG A 57 -24.25 -5.47 -10.84
N GLY A 58 -23.23 -6.20 -10.39
CA GLY A 58 -21.90 -5.63 -10.14
C GLY A 58 -21.21 -5.20 -11.42
N TYR A 59 -20.38 -4.17 -11.33
CA TYR A 59 -19.52 -3.78 -12.44
C TYR A 59 -18.39 -4.78 -12.66
N ILE A 60 -18.00 -4.93 -13.94
CA ILE A 60 -16.77 -5.65 -14.31
C ILE A 60 -15.65 -4.63 -14.36
N ASN A 61 -14.72 -4.73 -13.41
CA ASN A 61 -13.55 -3.87 -13.31
C ASN A 61 -12.36 -4.56 -13.98
N LEU A 62 -11.73 -3.91 -14.95
CA LEU A 62 -10.55 -4.42 -15.65
C LEU A 62 -9.33 -3.60 -15.24
N LEU A 63 -8.42 -4.22 -14.50
CA LEU A 63 -7.14 -3.61 -14.16
C LEU A 63 -6.08 -4.01 -15.20
N HIS A 64 -5.67 -3.05 -16.02
CA HIS A 64 -4.69 -3.28 -17.08
C HIS A 64 -3.27 -3.18 -16.52
N CYS A 65 -2.64 -4.32 -16.25
CA CYS A 65 -1.37 -4.42 -15.53
C CYS A 65 -0.13 -4.64 -16.42
N VAL A 66 -0.20 -4.44 -17.73
CA VAL A 66 0.89 -4.78 -18.66
C VAL A 66 2.20 -4.07 -18.30
N GLU A 67 2.16 -2.78 -17.99
CA GLU A 67 3.34 -2.01 -17.58
C GLU A 67 3.77 -2.38 -16.15
N LEU A 68 2.79 -2.60 -15.27
CA LEU A 68 3.03 -2.96 -13.87
C LEU A 68 3.76 -4.32 -13.75
N PHE A 69 3.47 -5.27 -14.65
CA PHE A 69 4.18 -6.55 -14.68
C PHE A 69 5.67 -6.42 -15.04
N GLN A 70 6.07 -5.33 -15.69
CA GLN A 70 7.48 -5.06 -16.00
C GLN A 70 8.25 -4.48 -14.81
N THR A 71 7.56 -4.10 -13.74
CA THR A 71 8.11 -3.52 -12.51
C THR A 71 7.73 -4.37 -11.30
N PRO A 72 8.41 -5.51 -11.06
CA PRO A 72 7.98 -6.51 -10.07
C PRO A 72 7.85 -5.98 -8.64
N LEU A 73 8.72 -5.04 -8.24
CA LEU A 73 8.66 -4.44 -6.91
C LEU A 73 7.41 -3.58 -6.73
N LEU A 74 7.08 -2.76 -7.73
CA LEU A 74 5.89 -1.91 -7.73
C LEU A 74 4.62 -2.77 -7.77
N TYR A 75 4.60 -3.81 -8.62
CA TYR A 75 3.49 -4.76 -8.69
C TYR A 75 3.25 -5.47 -7.34
N SER A 76 4.32 -5.97 -6.72
CA SER A 76 4.22 -6.61 -5.39
C SER A 76 3.72 -5.64 -4.32
N THR A 77 4.17 -4.41 -4.35
CA THR A 77 3.74 -3.36 -3.41
C THR A 77 2.26 -3.03 -3.59
N PHE A 78 1.81 -2.89 -4.84
CA PHE A 78 0.41 -2.68 -5.18
C PHE A 78 -0.48 -3.82 -4.68
N LEU A 79 -0.11 -5.07 -4.97
CA LEU A 79 -0.89 -6.23 -4.55
C LEU A 79 -0.97 -6.34 -3.02
N LEU A 80 0.15 -6.12 -2.33
CA LEU A 80 0.19 -6.15 -0.87
C LEU A 80 -0.74 -5.08 -0.28
N TRP A 81 -0.71 -3.86 -0.81
CA TRP A 81 -1.60 -2.78 -0.41
C TRP A 81 -3.07 -3.14 -0.70
N MET A 82 -3.38 -3.51 -1.95
CA MET A 82 -4.73 -3.83 -2.39
C MET A 82 -5.38 -4.93 -1.56
N LEU A 83 -4.65 -6.03 -1.36
CA LEU A 83 -5.15 -7.17 -0.58
C LEU A 83 -5.30 -6.81 0.90
N SER A 84 -4.43 -5.96 1.45
CA SER A 84 -4.53 -5.51 2.84
C SER A 84 -5.73 -4.59 3.03
N GLU A 85 -5.88 -3.61 2.15
CA GLU A 85 -7.01 -2.67 2.16
C GLU A 85 -8.36 -3.40 1.99
N LEU A 86 -8.42 -4.35 1.03
CA LEU A 86 -9.62 -5.17 0.82
C LEU A 86 -9.98 -5.96 2.09
N TYR A 87 -8.99 -6.56 2.74
CA TYR A 87 -9.20 -7.35 3.95
C TYR A 87 -9.69 -6.48 5.11
N ASP A 88 -9.14 -5.29 5.27
CA ASP A 88 -9.49 -4.39 6.37
C ASP A 88 -10.84 -3.69 6.13
N LEU A 89 -11.15 -3.37 4.88
CA LEU A 89 -12.38 -2.67 4.49
C LEU A 89 -13.63 -3.54 4.63
N LEU A 90 -13.54 -4.82 4.24
CA LEU A 90 -14.72 -5.67 4.18
C LEU A 90 -15.07 -6.24 5.57
N PRO A 91 -16.31 -6.04 6.05
CA PRO A 91 -16.78 -6.68 7.26
C PRO A 91 -16.98 -8.18 7.04
N GLU A 92 -17.00 -8.93 8.13
CA GLU A 92 -17.43 -10.33 8.10
C GLU A 92 -18.85 -10.43 7.55
N ALA A 93 -19.02 -11.23 6.51
CA ALA A 93 -20.29 -11.41 5.80
C ALA A 93 -20.98 -12.76 6.09
N GLY A 94 -20.27 -13.65 6.79
CA GLY A 94 -20.74 -15.03 6.98
C GLY A 94 -20.61 -15.84 5.68
N ASP A 95 -21.67 -16.54 5.31
CA ASP A 95 -21.74 -17.36 4.10
C ASP A 95 -22.87 -16.86 3.17
N PRO A 96 -22.66 -15.75 2.46
CA PRO A 96 -23.68 -15.19 1.57
C PRO A 96 -23.85 -16.09 0.33
N GLU A 97 -25.09 -16.14 -0.20
CA GLU A 97 -25.39 -16.92 -1.42
C GLU A 97 -24.53 -16.51 -2.63
N LYS A 98 -24.12 -15.25 -2.70
CA LYS A 98 -23.27 -14.70 -3.76
C LYS A 98 -22.13 -13.89 -3.16
N PRO A 99 -20.92 -13.97 -3.74
CA PRO A 99 -19.83 -13.12 -3.32
C PRO A 99 -20.14 -11.64 -3.61
N LYS A 100 -19.61 -10.76 -2.76
CA LYS A 100 -19.68 -9.29 -2.95
C LYS A 100 -18.79 -8.83 -4.08
N ILE A 101 -17.65 -9.48 -4.25
CA ILE A 101 -16.67 -9.22 -5.31
C ILE A 101 -15.94 -10.51 -5.63
N VAL A 102 -15.53 -10.66 -6.88
CA VAL A 102 -14.72 -11.80 -7.35
C VAL A 102 -13.50 -11.26 -8.07
N PHE A 103 -12.32 -11.75 -7.68
CA PHE A 103 -11.05 -11.44 -8.33
C PHE A 103 -10.61 -12.59 -9.23
N PHE A 104 -10.24 -12.25 -10.44
CA PHE A 104 -9.56 -13.13 -11.38
C PHE A 104 -8.12 -12.66 -11.54
N PHE A 105 -7.17 -13.42 -11.02
CA PHE A 105 -5.75 -13.16 -11.20
C PHE A 105 -5.24 -13.97 -12.38
N ASP A 106 -5.17 -13.33 -13.52
CA ASP A 106 -4.54 -13.90 -14.70
C ASP A 106 -3.02 -13.89 -14.57
N GLU A 107 -2.35 -14.86 -15.19
CA GLU A 107 -0.91 -15.11 -15.04
C GLU A 107 -0.48 -15.10 -13.56
N ALA A 108 -1.21 -15.86 -12.73
CA ALA A 108 -1.04 -15.86 -11.28
C ALA A 108 0.39 -16.23 -10.82
N HIS A 109 1.19 -16.88 -11.68
CA HIS A 109 2.59 -17.15 -11.43
C HIS A 109 3.40 -15.85 -11.14
N LEU A 110 2.99 -14.71 -11.70
CA LEU A 110 3.65 -13.41 -11.44
C LEU A 110 3.45 -12.89 -10.02
N ILE A 111 2.40 -13.36 -9.33
CA ILE A 111 2.15 -12.99 -7.93
C ILE A 111 3.15 -13.69 -7.00
N PHE A 112 3.50 -14.94 -7.35
CA PHE A 112 4.27 -15.83 -6.47
C PHE A 112 5.75 -15.89 -6.82
N LYS A 113 6.10 -15.68 -8.09
CA LYS A 113 7.48 -15.75 -8.56
C LYS A 113 8.28 -14.54 -8.03
N ASP A 114 9.38 -14.83 -7.36
CA ASP A 114 10.30 -13.82 -6.81
C ASP A 114 9.61 -12.82 -5.85
N ALA A 115 8.42 -13.16 -5.36
CA ALA A 115 7.64 -12.31 -4.48
C ALA A 115 8.30 -12.17 -3.09
N PRO A 116 8.25 -10.97 -2.49
CA PRO A 116 8.68 -10.78 -1.11
C PRO A 116 7.88 -11.69 -0.16
N LYS A 117 8.55 -12.20 0.88
CA LYS A 117 7.90 -13.07 1.87
C LYS A 117 6.65 -12.42 2.49
N SER A 118 6.68 -11.11 2.74
CA SER A 118 5.54 -10.35 3.27
C SER A 118 4.30 -10.43 2.36
N LEU A 119 4.49 -10.43 1.04
CA LEU A 119 3.39 -10.60 0.09
C LEU A 119 2.85 -12.03 0.13
N LEU A 120 3.74 -13.03 0.10
CA LEU A 120 3.33 -14.44 0.17
C LEU A 120 2.53 -14.73 1.44
N ASP A 121 3.04 -14.33 2.60
CA ASP A 121 2.38 -14.49 3.90
C ASP A 121 0.99 -13.82 3.90
N LYS A 122 0.88 -12.63 3.28
CA LYS A 122 -0.39 -11.89 3.18
C LYS A 122 -1.37 -12.58 2.23
N VAL A 123 -0.93 -13.05 1.07
CA VAL A 123 -1.78 -13.80 0.14
C VAL A 123 -2.31 -15.07 0.79
N GLU A 124 -1.45 -15.84 1.46
CA GLU A 124 -1.87 -17.04 2.20
C GLU A 124 -2.92 -16.73 3.26
N GLN A 125 -2.67 -15.69 4.07
CA GLN A 125 -3.62 -15.25 5.10
C GLN A 125 -4.97 -14.88 4.48
N ILE A 126 -4.96 -14.10 3.40
CA ILE A 126 -6.17 -13.62 2.76
C ILE A 126 -6.93 -14.76 2.11
N VAL A 127 -6.30 -15.61 1.32
CA VAL A 127 -6.95 -16.75 0.66
C VAL A 127 -7.65 -17.65 1.68
N ARG A 128 -7.07 -17.80 2.87
CA ARG A 128 -7.67 -18.60 3.96
C ARG A 128 -8.92 -17.96 4.58
N LEU A 129 -8.94 -16.63 4.70
CA LEU A 129 -9.93 -15.91 5.51
C LEU A 129 -10.96 -15.14 4.69
N ILE A 130 -10.67 -14.84 3.43
CA ILE A 130 -11.45 -13.86 2.66
C ILE A 130 -12.84 -14.36 2.27
N ARG A 131 -13.06 -15.67 2.30
CA ARG A 131 -14.38 -16.26 2.06
C ARG A 131 -15.41 -15.73 3.07
N SER A 132 -15.04 -15.63 4.35
CA SER A 132 -15.93 -15.10 5.39
C SER A 132 -16.34 -13.64 5.17
N LYS A 133 -15.59 -12.92 4.33
CA LYS A 133 -15.89 -11.54 3.92
C LYS A 133 -16.68 -11.45 2.61
N GLY A 134 -17.05 -12.59 2.05
CA GLY A 134 -17.82 -12.67 0.81
C GLY A 134 -17.01 -12.36 -0.45
N VAL A 135 -15.72 -12.70 -0.48
CA VAL A 135 -14.86 -12.49 -1.65
C VAL A 135 -14.50 -13.83 -2.29
N GLY A 136 -14.69 -13.92 -3.61
CA GLY A 136 -14.22 -15.03 -4.42
C GLY A 136 -12.86 -14.71 -5.05
N ILE A 137 -11.97 -15.71 -5.13
CA ILE A 137 -10.67 -15.58 -5.79
C ILE A 137 -10.49 -16.73 -6.78
N TYR A 138 -10.09 -16.36 -8.00
CA TYR A 138 -9.69 -17.29 -9.07
C TYR A 138 -8.23 -16.99 -9.44
N PHE A 139 -7.39 -18.02 -9.38
CA PHE A 139 -6.04 -17.96 -9.92
C PHE A 139 -6.00 -18.69 -11.24
N ILE A 140 -5.49 -18.03 -12.28
CA ILE A 140 -5.32 -18.57 -13.62
C ILE A 140 -3.83 -18.62 -13.90
N THR A 141 -3.33 -19.82 -14.19
CA THR A 141 -1.90 -20.05 -14.45
C THR A 141 -1.69 -21.17 -15.45
N GLN A 142 -0.54 -21.21 -16.08
CA GLN A 142 -0.17 -22.25 -17.05
C GLN A 142 0.19 -23.57 -16.38
N GLN A 143 0.70 -23.52 -15.14
CA GLN A 143 1.05 -24.72 -14.38
C GLN A 143 0.58 -24.60 -12.93
N PRO A 144 -0.04 -25.65 -12.36
CA PRO A 144 -0.43 -25.66 -10.95
C PRO A 144 0.75 -25.48 -9.99
N SER A 145 1.94 -25.93 -10.36
CA SER A 145 3.17 -25.81 -9.56
C SER A 145 3.67 -24.38 -9.38
N ASP A 146 3.11 -23.42 -10.10
CA ASP A 146 3.46 -22.00 -9.97
C ASP A 146 2.84 -21.37 -8.72
N ILE A 147 1.82 -22.02 -8.17
CA ILE A 147 1.12 -21.56 -6.96
C ILE A 147 1.67 -22.36 -5.77
N PRO A 148 2.07 -21.71 -4.66
CA PRO A 148 2.55 -22.40 -3.46
C PRO A 148 1.54 -23.43 -2.91
N ASP A 149 2.01 -24.54 -2.40
CA ASP A 149 1.17 -25.60 -1.84
C ASP A 149 0.26 -25.12 -0.71
N THR A 150 0.72 -24.15 0.08
CA THR A 150 -0.05 -23.52 1.15
C THR A 150 -1.29 -22.80 0.63
N VAL A 151 -1.20 -22.16 -0.53
CA VAL A 151 -2.32 -21.51 -1.23
C VAL A 151 -3.18 -22.56 -1.95
N LEU A 152 -2.56 -23.48 -2.70
CA LEU A 152 -3.28 -24.55 -3.41
C LEU A 152 -4.17 -25.38 -2.50
N SER A 153 -3.75 -25.62 -1.27
CA SER A 153 -4.52 -26.37 -0.28
C SER A 153 -5.82 -25.71 0.13
N GLN A 154 -5.96 -24.39 -0.09
CA GLN A 154 -7.17 -23.60 0.20
C GLN A 154 -8.13 -23.56 -1.00
N LEU A 155 -7.67 -23.95 -2.20
CA LEU A 155 -8.44 -23.90 -3.44
C LEU A 155 -9.20 -25.21 -3.65
N GLY A 156 -10.44 -25.26 -3.22
CA GLY A 156 -11.27 -26.47 -3.33
C GLY A 156 -11.80 -26.73 -4.73
N ASN A 157 -12.05 -25.68 -5.52
CA ASN A 157 -12.54 -25.78 -6.90
C ASN A 157 -11.36 -25.79 -7.87
N LYS A 158 -11.33 -26.77 -8.79
CA LYS A 158 -10.23 -26.95 -9.71
C LYS A 158 -10.71 -27.24 -11.12
N LEU A 159 -10.19 -26.47 -12.08
CA LEU A 159 -10.37 -26.69 -13.51
C LEU A 159 -8.98 -26.81 -14.14
N GLN A 160 -8.70 -27.90 -14.82
CA GLN A 160 -7.42 -28.14 -15.44
C GLN A 160 -7.58 -28.52 -16.91
N HIS A 161 -7.12 -27.63 -17.79
CA HIS A 161 -6.98 -27.92 -19.22
C HIS A 161 -5.80 -28.84 -19.49
N ALA A 162 -5.61 -29.23 -20.75
CA ALA A 162 -4.52 -30.11 -21.17
C ALA A 162 -3.17 -29.65 -20.61
N LEU A 163 -2.45 -30.56 -20.00
CA LEU A 163 -1.10 -30.35 -19.49
C LEU A 163 -0.14 -31.24 -20.24
N ARG A 164 0.72 -30.65 -21.08
CA ARG A 164 1.74 -31.39 -21.85
C ARG A 164 3.02 -31.50 -21.03
N ALA A 165 3.63 -32.63 -21.00
CA ALA A 165 4.83 -32.92 -20.21
C ALA A 165 5.99 -33.37 -21.11
N TYR A 166 6.87 -32.43 -21.45
CA TYR A 166 8.02 -32.68 -22.32
C TYR A 166 9.33 -32.93 -21.56
N THR A 167 9.39 -32.47 -20.32
CA THR A 167 10.57 -32.61 -19.46
C THR A 167 10.24 -33.43 -18.20
N PRO A 168 11.28 -34.00 -17.50
CA PRO A 168 11.06 -34.66 -16.22
C PRO A 168 10.40 -33.77 -15.17
N LYS A 169 10.64 -32.45 -15.22
CA LYS A 169 9.97 -31.48 -14.35
C LYS A 169 8.49 -31.38 -14.67
N ASP A 170 8.12 -31.30 -15.97
CA ASP A 170 6.73 -31.27 -16.40
C ASP A 170 5.97 -32.53 -16.03
N GLN A 171 6.62 -33.72 -16.15
CA GLN A 171 6.03 -34.98 -15.73
C GLN A 171 5.74 -35.02 -14.22
N LYS A 172 6.63 -34.46 -13.41
CA LYS A 172 6.36 -34.29 -11.98
C LYS A 172 5.16 -33.38 -11.72
N GLY A 173 5.08 -32.22 -12.41
CA GLY A 173 3.96 -31.26 -12.32
C GLY A 173 2.64 -31.91 -12.75
N LEU A 174 2.64 -32.66 -13.85
CA LEU A 174 1.46 -33.39 -14.32
C LEU A 174 0.97 -34.42 -13.30
N LYS A 175 1.87 -35.20 -12.70
CA LYS A 175 1.52 -36.16 -11.66
C LYS A 175 0.94 -35.46 -10.42
N ALA A 176 1.55 -34.36 -9.98
CA ALA A 176 1.07 -33.58 -8.86
C ALA A 176 -0.33 -32.99 -9.13
N ALA A 177 -0.54 -32.42 -10.33
CA ALA A 177 -1.83 -31.94 -10.76
C ALA A 177 -2.92 -33.01 -10.77
N ALA A 178 -2.59 -34.20 -11.31
CA ALA A 178 -3.51 -35.33 -11.34
C ALA A 178 -3.86 -35.86 -9.93
N GLN A 179 -2.89 -35.89 -9.03
CA GLN A 179 -3.08 -36.34 -7.64
C GLN A 179 -3.88 -35.34 -6.80
N ALA A 180 -3.95 -34.09 -7.22
CA ALA A 180 -4.72 -33.03 -6.53
C ALA A 180 -6.24 -33.17 -6.73
N PHE A 181 -6.69 -34.05 -7.63
CA PHE A 181 -8.10 -34.37 -7.85
C PHE A 181 -8.56 -35.56 -7.01
N ARG A 182 -9.82 -35.52 -6.60
CA ARG A 182 -10.48 -36.72 -6.07
C ARG A 182 -10.64 -37.75 -7.19
N ALA A 183 -10.07 -38.94 -7.01
CA ALA A 183 -10.03 -39.98 -8.03
C ALA A 183 -11.42 -40.37 -8.55
N ASN A 184 -11.50 -40.59 -9.86
CA ASN A 184 -12.69 -41.15 -10.51
C ASN A 184 -12.39 -42.60 -10.90
N PRO A 185 -13.20 -43.57 -10.51
CA PRO A 185 -13.00 -44.99 -10.89
C PRO A 185 -13.04 -45.25 -12.41
N GLY A 186 -13.70 -44.38 -13.19
CA GLY A 186 -13.88 -44.53 -14.62
C GLY A 186 -12.66 -44.19 -15.46
N PHE A 187 -11.68 -43.45 -14.93
CA PHE A 187 -10.46 -43.06 -15.65
C PHE A 187 -9.35 -42.58 -14.71
N GLU A 188 -8.13 -42.61 -15.22
CA GLU A 188 -6.94 -42.15 -14.53
C GLU A 188 -6.58 -40.71 -14.99
N ALA A 189 -6.71 -39.71 -14.12
CA ALA A 189 -6.49 -38.30 -14.46
C ALA A 189 -5.11 -38.04 -15.07
N ALA A 190 -4.05 -38.72 -14.58
CA ALA A 190 -2.69 -38.57 -15.10
C ALA A 190 -2.54 -39.04 -16.57
N LYS A 191 -3.37 -39.96 -17.03
CA LYS A 191 -3.38 -40.41 -18.43
C LYS A 191 -4.23 -39.49 -19.31
N VAL A 192 -5.34 -38.99 -18.78
CA VAL A 192 -6.27 -38.15 -19.54
C VAL A 192 -5.75 -36.73 -19.72
N LEU A 193 -5.10 -36.11 -18.72
CA LEU A 193 -4.61 -34.73 -18.77
C LEU A 193 -3.75 -34.42 -20.02
N PRO A 194 -2.78 -35.24 -20.44
CA PRO A 194 -2.01 -34.96 -21.65
C PRO A 194 -2.79 -35.18 -22.95
N GLU A 195 -3.94 -35.87 -22.91
CA GLU A 195 -4.74 -36.22 -24.08
C GLU A 195 -5.91 -35.26 -24.34
N LEU A 196 -6.22 -34.39 -23.37
CA LEU A 196 -7.32 -33.41 -23.52
C LEU A 196 -7.17 -32.57 -24.77
N GLY A 197 -8.27 -32.41 -25.49
CA GLY A 197 -8.37 -31.58 -26.68
C GLY A 197 -8.64 -30.11 -26.33
N THR A 198 -8.74 -29.28 -27.37
CA THR A 198 -9.12 -27.88 -27.22
C THR A 198 -10.52 -27.74 -26.64
N GLY A 199 -10.68 -26.95 -25.59
CA GLY A 199 -11.95 -26.77 -24.89
C GLY A 199 -12.31 -27.87 -23.92
N GLU A 200 -11.51 -28.94 -23.83
CA GLU A 200 -11.71 -29.96 -22.80
C GLU A 200 -11.02 -29.60 -21.50
N VAL A 201 -11.58 -30.07 -20.40
CA VAL A 201 -11.11 -29.79 -19.04
C VAL A 201 -11.38 -30.96 -18.11
N LEU A 202 -10.49 -31.18 -17.17
CA LEU A 202 -10.81 -31.93 -15.95
C LEU A 202 -11.34 -30.95 -14.91
N VAL A 203 -12.46 -31.27 -14.31
CA VAL A 203 -13.15 -30.40 -13.34
C VAL A 203 -13.44 -31.17 -12.07
N SER A 204 -13.23 -30.55 -10.91
CA SER A 204 -13.67 -30.97 -9.60
C SER A 204 -14.07 -29.72 -8.81
N LEU A 205 -15.32 -29.68 -8.40
CA LEU A 205 -15.90 -28.55 -7.68
C LEU A 205 -16.30 -29.01 -6.27
N LEU A 206 -16.45 -28.08 -5.35
CA LEU A 206 -17.00 -28.35 -4.03
C LEU A 206 -18.51 -28.57 -4.17
N ASP A 207 -19.01 -29.62 -3.51
CA ASP A 207 -20.44 -29.82 -3.33
C ASP A 207 -21.03 -28.93 -2.22
N ALA A 208 -22.31 -29.08 -1.91
CA ALA A 208 -23.01 -28.29 -0.89
C ALA A 208 -22.41 -28.48 0.53
N ASP A 209 -21.75 -29.59 0.78
CA ASP A 209 -21.09 -29.92 2.05
C ASP A 209 -19.63 -29.44 2.09
N GLY A 210 -19.16 -28.80 1.01
CA GLY A 210 -17.78 -28.32 0.87
C GLY A 210 -16.78 -29.45 0.57
N VAL A 211 -17.24 -30.61 0.10
CA VAL A 211 -16.40 -31.76 -0.26
C VAL A 211 -16.10 -31.71 -1.76
N PRO A 212 -14.83 -31.87 -2.19
CA PRO A 212 -14.51 -31.94 -3.61
C PRO A 212 -15.23 -33.11 -4.28
N THR A 213 -15.90 -32.85 -5.40
CA THR A 213 -16.50 -33.88 -6.25
C THR A 213 -15.43 -34.77 -6.89
N MET A 214 -15.78 -35.97 -7.28
CA MET A 214 -14.92 -36.79 -8.14
C MET A 214 -14.58 -36.03 -9.41
N VAL A 215 -13.34 -36.15 -9.89
CA VAL A 215 -12.91 -35.48 -11.12
C VAL A 215 -13.73 -35.97 -12.31
N GLU A 216 -14.18 -35.05 -13.13
CA GLU A 216 -14.91 -35.31 -14.36
C GLU A 216 -14.22 -34.68 -15.57
N ARG A 217 -14.42 -35.29 -16.76
CA ARG A 217 -14.01 -34.71 -18.04
C ARG A 217 -15.21 -33.94 -18.61
N ALA A 218 -14.99 -32.67 -18.95
CA ALA A 218 -16.05 -31.81 -19.45
C ALA A 218 -15.56 -30.95 -20.64
N TYR A 219 -16.51 -30.36 -21.35
CA TYR A 219 -16.24 -29.34 -22.35
C TYR A 219 -16.59 -27.97 -21.81
N VAL A 220 -15.67 -27.02 -21.97
CA VAL A 220 -15.95 -25.60 -21.71
C VAL A 220 -16.70 -25.01 -22.89
N MET A 221 -17.80 -24.34 -22.63
CA MET A 221 -18.53 -23.62 -23.68
C MET A 221 -17.65 -22.54 -24.30
N PRO A 222 -17.69 -22.37 -25.63
CA PRO A 222 -16.92 -21.31 -26.27
C PRO A 222 -17.37 -19.94 -25.79
N PRO A 223 -16.42 -18.96 -25.66
CA PRO A 223 -16.78 -17.61 -25.27
C PRO A 223 -17.68 -16.93 -26.32
N ARG A 224 -18.59 -16.07 -25.87
CA ARG A 224 -19.44 -15.24 -26.72
C ARG A 224 -18.76 -13.93 -27.13
N SER A 225 -17.43 -13.93 -27.15
CA SER A 225 -16.61 -12.76 -27.43
C SER A 225 -15.66 -13.04 -28.60
N TYR A 226 -15.20 -11.97 -29.23
CA TYR A 226 -14.14 -12.06 -30.22
C TYR A 226 -12.85 -12.55 -29.57
N LEU A 227 -12.19 -13.52 -30.21
CA LEU A 227 -10.89 -14.02 -29.79
C LEU A 227 -9.79 -13.20 -30.45
N GLY A 228 -9.18 -12.30 -29.72
CA GLY A 228 -8.11 -11.45 -30.23
C GLY A 228 -7.87 -10.25 -29.31
N VAL A 229 -6.92 -9.43 -29.70
CA VAL A 229 -6.58 -8.21 -28.97
C VAL A 229 -7.73 -7.20 -29.11
N ALA A 230 -8.12 -6.58 -28.01
CA ALA A 230 -9.10 -5.49 -28.05
C ALA A 230 -8.51 -4.29 -28.78
N ASP A 231 -9.32 -3.66 -29.64
CA ASP A 231 -8.96 -2.43 -30.33
C ASP A 231 -8.71 -1.30 -29.33
N ASP A 232 -7.63 -0.53 -29.53
CA ASP A 232 -7.28 0.60 -28.68
C ASP A 232 -8.38 1.67 -28.65
N THR A 233 -9.08 1.86 -29.76
CA THR A 233 -10.22 2.79 -29.85
C THR A 233 -11.33 2.36 -28.92
N LEU A 234 -11.69 1.07 -28.94
CA LEU A 234 -12.69 0.50 -28.04
C LEU A 234 -12.25 0.63 -26.57
N ARG A 235 -10.99 0.34 -26.28
CA ARG A 235 -10.44 0.49 -24.92
C ARG A 235 -10.56 1.93 -24.42
N ASN A 236 -10.17 2.90 -25.23
CA ASN A 236 -10.23 4.31 -24.87
C ASN A 236 -11.69 4.79 -24.71
N GLN A 237 -12.61 4.31 -25.53
CA GLN A 237 -14.04 4.59 -25.37
C GLN A 237 -14.59 4.03 -24.05
N LEU A 238 -14.23 2.79 -23.69
CA LEU A 238 -14.63 2.19 -22.43
C LEU A 238 -14.08 2.96 -21.22
N ILE A 239 -12.83 3.39 -21.29
CA ILE A 239 -12.22 4.23 -20.24
C ILE A 239 -12.99 5.54 -20.10
N ALA A 240 -13.22 6.26 -21.21
CA ALA A 240 -13.90 7.55 -21.21
C ALA A 240 -15.38 7.46 -20.77
N SER A 241 -16.04 6.32 -21.02
CA SER A 241 -17.43 6.07 -20.59
C SER A 241 -17.56 5.48 -19.18
N SER A 242 -16.44 5.18 -18.52
CA SER A 242 -16.45 4.64 -17.16
C SER A 242 -17.06 5.64 -16.17
N PRO A 243 -17.95 5.22 -15.26
CA PRO A 243 -18.45 6.09 -14.19
C PRO A 243 -17.33 6.60 -13.26
N LEU A 244 -16.16 5.94 -13.26
CA LEU A 244 -14.99 6.33 -12.48
C LEU A 244 -14.08 7.32 -13.21
N TYR A 245 -14.33 7.60 -14.51
CA TYR A 245 -13.44 8.45 -15.31
C TYR A 245 -13.24 9.83 -14.69
N SER A 246 -14.32 10.51 -14.31
CA SER A 246 -14.25 11.85 -13.71
C SER A 246 -13.49 11.89 -12.36
N LYS A 247 -13.42 10.76 -11.64
CA LYS A 247 -12.72 10.67 -10.37
C LYS A 247 -11.21 10.50 -10.54
N TYR A 248 -10.78 9.80 -11.59
CA TYR A 248 -9.38 9.35 -11.75
C TYR A 248 -8.66 9.90 -12.99
N ALA A 249 -9.36 10.64 -13.89
CA ALA A 249 -8.77 11.11 -15.14
C ALA A 249 -7.74 12.22 -14.95
N GLU A 250 -7.90 13.03 -13.93
CA GLU A 250 -7.04 14.18 -13.67
C GLU A 250 -6.24 13.95 -12.37
N ALA A 251 -4.93 14.09 -12.47
CA ALA A 251 -4.08 14.08 -11.30
C ALA A 251 -4.38 15.30 -10.42
N VAL A 252 -4.47 15.07 -9.11
CA VAL A 252 -4.66 16.11 -8.12
C VAL A 252 -3.31 16.37 -7.45
N ASP A 253 -2.78 17.57 -7.67
CA ASP A 253 -1.58 18.04 -6.99
C ASP A 253 -2.02 18.75 -5.70
N ARG A 254 -1.88 18.07 -4.57
CA ARG A 254 -2.12 18.68 -3.24
C ARG A 254 -0.79 19.02 -2.61
N GLU A 255 -0.81 20.08 -1.78
CA GLU A 255 0.35 20.43 -0.97
C GLU A 255 0.85 19.18 -0.20
N SER A 256 2.04 18.73 -0.55
CA SER A 256 2.63 17.50 0.00
C SER A 256 3.13 17.71 1.43
N ALA A 257 3.16 16.66 2.22
CA ALA A 257 3.78 16.69 3.54
C ALA A 257 5.25 17.15 3.48
N TYR A 258 5.95 16.88 2.38
CA TYR A 258 7.31 17.34 2.15
C TYR A 258 7.37 18.87 2.01
N GLU A 259 6.48 19.48 1.25
CA GLU A 259 6.40 20.95 1.09
C GLU A 259 6.08 21.63 2.41
N ILE A 260 5.06 21.13 3.13
CA ILE A 260 4.71 21.64 4.47
C ILE A 260 5.89 21.53 5.42
N LEU A 261 6.58 20.38 5.45
CA LEU A 261 7.73 20.16 6.31
C LEU A 261 8.95 20.99 5.88
N SER A 262 9.17 21.21 4.59
CA SER A 262 10.27 22.02 4.09
C SER A 262 10.07 23.50 4.44
N VAL A 263 8.87 24.03 4.28
CA VAL A 263 8.51 25.40 4.71
C VAL A 263 8.68 25.56 6.22
N LYS A 264 8.20 24.59 7.00
CA LYS A 264 8.39 24.60 8.45
C LYS A 264 9.86 24.53 8.85
N ALA A 265 10.65 23.71 8.20
CA ALA A 265 12.09 23.61 8.47
C ALA A 265 12.83 24.91 8.14
N GLN A 266 12.44 25.62 7.09
CA GLN A 266 12.97 26.94 6.77
C GLN A 266 12.59 27.96 7.83
N GLN A 267 11.32 28.01 8.25
CA GLN A 267 10.86 28.89 9.32
C GLN A 267 11.59 28.66 10.64
N ASP A 268 11.77 27.39 11.01
CA ASP A 268 12.50 27.00 12.22
C ASP A 268 13.98 27.39 12.12
N ALA A 269 14.61 27.26 10.95
CA ALA A 269 15.99 27.67 10.70
C ALA A 269 16.15 29.21 10.78
N GLU A 270 15.22 29.97 10.20
CA GLU A 270 15.21 31.44 10.30
C GLU A 270 14.99 31.91 11.73
N ALA A 271 14.05 31.27 12.46
CA ALA A 271 13.81 31.58 13.86
C ALA A 271 15.04 31.32 14.73
N ALA A 272 15.73 30.19 14.48
CA ALA A 272 16.98 29.85 15.16
C ALA A 272 18.12 30.83 14.83
N ALA A 273 18.22 31.28 13.57
CA ALA A 273 19.19 32.28 13.16
C ALA A 273 18.95 33.65 13.85
N ARG A 274 17.69 34.12 13.87
CA ARG A 274 17.32 35.37 14.58
C ARG A 274 17.60 35.26 16.06
N ALA A 275 17.27 34.15 16.72
CA ALA A 275 17.57 33.94 18.13
C ALA A 275 19.08 33.92 18.43
N GLN A 276 19.90 33.38 17.52
CA GLN A 276 21.35 33.44 17.64
C GLN A 276 21.90 34.85 17.47
N GLU A 277 21.37 35.63 16.53
CA GLU A 277 21.75 36.99 16.28
C GLU A 277 21.40 37.89 17.48
N GLU A 278 20.18 37.75 18.01
CA GLU A 278 19.73 38.49 19.22
C GLU A 278 20.63 38.10 20.44
N ALA A 279 20.96 36.83 20.61
CA ALA A 279 21.84 36.38 21.67
C ALA A 279 23.26 36.94 21.53
N ALA A 280 23.77 37.04 20.31
CA ALA A 280 25.08 37.62 20.01
C ALA A 280 25.08 39.14 20.29
N LEU A 281 24.02 39.86 19.87
CA LEU A 281 23.84 41.28 20.11
C LEU A 281 23.73 41.58 21.63
N GLN A 282 22.96 40.77 22.35
CA GLN A 282 22.87 40.92 23.82
C GLN A 282 24.22 40.69 24.51
N LYS A 283 25.00 39.70 24.01
CA LYS A 283 26.33 39.40 24.55
C LYS A 283 27.29 40.59 24.27
N GLU A 284 27.20 41.18 23.10
CA GLU A 284 28.00 42.38 22.75
C GLU A 284 27.63 43.58 23.59
N LEU A 285 26.31 43.85 23.76
CA LEU A 285 25.82 44.92 24.63
C LEU A 285 26.28 44.74 26.09
N ARG A 286 26.24 43.50 26.61
CA ARG A 286 26.74 43.18 27.96
C ARG A 286 28.26 43.40 28.06
N SER A 287 29.05 43.05 27.04
CA SER A 287 30.47 43.29 27.03
C SER A 287 30.85 44.78 26.97
N ARG A 288 30.11 45.57 26.17
CA ARG A 288 30.27 47.03 26.10
C ARG A 288 29.86 47.73 27.43
N SER A 289 28.79 47.26 28.09
CA SER A 289 28.37 47.83 29.40
C SER A 289 29.35 47.41 30.54
N ALA A 290 30.04 46.29 30.40
CA ALA A 290 31.08 45.83 31.34
C ALA A 290 32.40 46.63 31.13
N ALA A 291 32.71 47.04 29.90
CA ALA A 291 33.86 47.84 29.58
C ALA A 291 33.71 49.32 30.03
N SER A 292 32.46 49.84 30.04
CA SER A 292 32.16 51.22 30.48
C SER A 292 32.16 51.40 32.02
N LYS A 293 32.21 50.31 32.79
CA LYS A 293 32.21 50.33 34.25
C LYS A 293 33.58 50.47 34.92
N LYS A 294 34.56 51.01 34.25
CA LYS A 294 35.89 51.34 34.83
C LYS A 294 35.99 52.73 35.43
N GLU A 295 34.92 53.57 35.45
CA GLU A 295 34.85 54.79 36.21
C GLU A 295 33.88 54.63 37.37
N PRO A 296 34.19 55.19 38.58
CA PRO A 296 33.29 55.02 39.74
C PRO A 296 32.01 55.81 39.52
N PRO A 297 30.80 55.18 39.75
CA PRO A 297 29.50 55.77 39.40
C PRO A 297 29.18 56.97 40.31
N THR A 298 28.75 58.03 39.67
CA THR A 298 28.17 59.23 40.29
C THR A 298 26.84 58.89 41.00
N VAL A 299 26.49 59.63 42.04
CA VAL A 299 25.29 59.41 42.90
C VAL A 299 23.98 59.38 42.09
N ALA A 300 23.91 60.02 40.92
CA ALA A 300 22.76 60.01 40.01
C ALA A 300 22.54 58.66 39.31
N GLU A 301 23.62 57.94 38.99
CA GLU A 301 23.50 56.62 38.30
C GLU A 301 23.01 55.51 39.23
N LYS A 302 23.27 55.61 40.53
CA LYS A 302 22.73 54.64 41.52
C LYS A 302 21.22 54.76 41.73
N LEU A 303 20.61 55.93 41.46
CA LEU A 303 19.15 56.09 41.52
C LEU A 303 18.44 55.53 40.30
N ILE A 304 19.06 55.68 39.08
CA ILE A 304 18.49 55.21 37.83
C ILE A 304 18.54 53.66 37.75
N SER A 305 19.62 53.05 38.25
CA SER A 305 19.71 51.56 38.24
C SER A 305 18.67 50.90 39.18
N LYS A 306 18.32 51.49 40.33
CA LYS A 306 17.27 50.98 41.22
C LYS A 306 15.87 51.06 40.66
N THR A 307 15.58 52.06 39.84
CA THR A 307 14.26 52.22 39.17
C THR A 307 14.11 51.30 37.99
N MET A 308 15.18 51.06 37.21
CA MET A 308 15.16 50.17 36.06
C MET A 308 15.00 48.69 36.48
N THR A 309 15.71 48.20 37.51
CA THR A 309 15.55 46.84 38.01
C THR A 309 14.14 46.58 38.59
N ARG A 310 13.44 47.61 39.05
CA ARG A 310 12.05 47.50 39.56
C ARG A 310 11.04 47.42 38.39
N MET A 311 11.33 48.00 37.24
CA MET A 311 10.46 47.94 36.04
C MET A 311 10.65 46.60 35.31
N GLU A 312 11.88 46.10 35.19
CA GLU A 312 12.14 44.79 34.56
C GLU A 312 11.47 43.64 35.31
N ASN A 313 11.55 43.60 36.61
CA ASN A 313 10.91 42.54 37.43
C ASN A 313 9.36 42.60 37.31
N LYS A 314 8.77 43.81 37.13
CA LYS A 314 7.33 43.93 36.95
C LYS A 314 6.85 43.51 35.54
N ALA A 315 7.66 43.70 34.51
CA ALA A 315 7.38 43.31 33.15
C ALA A 315 7.47 41.75 33.01
N VAL A 316 8.48 41.14 33.58
CA VAL A 316 8.67 39.67 33.57
C VAL A 316 7.52 38.97 34.32
N ASP A 317 7.10 39.49 35.50
CA ASP A 317 5.99 38.91 36.25
C ASP A 317 4.64 39.01 35.53
N THR A 318 4.44 40.05 34.73
CA THR A 318 3.22 40.24 33.91
C THR A 318 3.19 39.32 32.72
N ILE A 319 4.33 39.07 32.06
CA ILE A 319 4.45 38.14 30.91
C ILE A 319 4.27 36.68 31.39
N VAL A 320 4.89 36.32 32.50
CA VAL A 320 4.77 34.95 33.03
C VAL A 320 3.32 34.68 33.48
N ARG A 321 2.62 35.62 34.09
CA ARG A 321 1.18 35.47 34.44
C ARG A 321 0.28 35.39 33.21
N GLY A 322 0.61 36.14 32.14
CA GLY A 322 -0.12 36.08 30.85
C GLY A 322 -0.04 34.70 30.18
N ILE A 323 1.14 34.11 30.14
CA ILE A 323 1.38 32.78 29.56
C ILE A 323 0.68 31.67 30.39
N PHE A 324 0.74 31.76 31.72
CA PHE A 324 0.06 30.80 32.61
C PHE A 324 -1.47 30.83 32.51
N ASN A 325 -2.07 32.02 32.27
CA ASN A 325 -3.51 32.14 32.07
C ASN A 325 -4.00 31.68 30.70
N GLN A 326 -3.16 31.71 29.66
CA GLN A 326 -3.49 31.13 28.38
C GLN A 326 -3.42 29.59 28.40
N MET A 327 -2.43 29.02 29.11
CA MET A 327 -2.34 27.56 29.24
C MET A 327 -3.51 26.92 30.02
N LYS A 328 -4.12 27.64 30.98
CA LYS A 328 -5.30 27.17 31.71
C LYS A 328 -6.60 27.14 30.89
N LYS A 329 -6.63 27.69 29.68
CA LYS A 329 -7.79 27.65 28.77
C LYS A 329 -7.73 26.47 27.78
N TRP A 330 -6.67 25.67 27.79
CA TRP A 330 -6.45 24.57 26.85
C TRP A 330 -6.39 23.18 27.53
N PHE A 331 -6.69 23.13 28.85
CA PHE A 331 -6.92 21.89 29.59
C PHE A 331 -8.28 21.91 30.25
#